data_71435d5decc51260d3e51f8d0004ac3d
#
_entry.id   71435d5decc51260d3e51f8d0004ac3d
#
_cell.length_a   1.000
_cell.length_b   1.000
_cell.length_c   1.000
_cell.angle_alpha   90.00
_cell.angle_beta   90.00
_cell.angle_gamma   90.00
#
_symmetry.space_group_name_H-M   'P 1'
#
loop_
_entity.id
_entity.type
_entity.pdbx_description
1 polymer ?
#
loop_
_entity_poly.entity_id
_entity_poly.type
_entity_poly.pdbx_seq_one_letter_code
_entity_poly.pdbx_strand_id
1 'polypeptide(L)'
;LGSLAAVGIDTLTDEVRFVEDNWESPTLGAWGLGWEIWLNGMEITQFTYFQQVGGLECSPVTGEITYGLERLAMYIQGVDSLYDLVWADGPFGKVTYGDVFHQNEVEQSTYNFEYADVTALFAQFDQCEKESQKLIEAGLPLPAYEQVMKASHAFNLLDARHAISVTERQRYILRVRALSKACAEAYYAAREALGFPLIADDFREEFMQHQKASASSGEGETKSSESKKKAKNKEKSS
;
A
#
# COMPACT_ATOMS: atom_id res chain seq x y z
N LEU A 1 -1.14 19.45 -13.43
CA LEU A 1 -0.48 20.59 -14.09
C LEU A 1 -0.47 21.82 -13.19
N GLY A 2 -1.57 22.17 -12.51
CA GLY A 2 -1.63 23.37 -11.67
C GLY A 2 -0.61 23.39 -10.53
N SER A 3 -0.31 22.24 -9.91
CA SER A 3 0.72 22.13 -8.87
C SER A 3 2.13 22.40 -9.40
N LEU A 4 2.43 21.94 -10.62
CA LEU A 4 3.71 22.19 -11.28
C LEU A 4 3.87 23.68 -11.59
N ALA A 5 2.83 24.31 -12.14
CA ALA A 5 2.84 25.74 -12.40
C ALA A 5 3.02 26.57 -11.11
N ALA A 6 2.42 26.13 -9.99
CA ALA A 6 2.54 26.80 -8.70
C ALA A 6 3.97 26.80 -8.13
N VAL A 7 4.80 25.82 -8.50
CA VAL A 7 6.24 25.76 -8.13
C VAL A 7 7.18 26.29 -9.23
N GLY A 8 6.63 26.96 -10.23
CA GLY A 8 7.40 27.67 -11.26
C GLY A 8 7.81 26.83 -12.47
N ILE A 9 7.24 25.64 -12.65
CA ILE A 9 7.46 24.79 -13.81
C ILE A 9 6.50 25.20 -14.92
N ASP A 10 7.04 25.55 -16.09
CA ASP A 10 6.22 25.91 -17.26
C ASP A 10 5.82 24.68 -18.05
N THR A 11 4.61 24.18 -17.77
CA THR A 11 4.06 22.99 -18.44
C THR A 11 3.74 23.17 -19.93
N LEU A 12 4.01 24.35 -20.51
CA LEU A 12 3.92 24.59 -21.96
C LEU A 12 5.26 24.37 -22.64
N THR A 13 6.37 24.62 -21.95
CA THR A 13 7.74 24.49 -22.46
C THR A 13 8.42 23.22 -21.98
N ASP A 14 8.11 22.78 -20.76
CA ASP A 14 8.59 21.51 -20.20
C ASP A 14 7.77 20.33 -20.70
N GLU A 15 8.43 19.21 -21.00
CA GLU A 15 7.75 18.01 -21.44
C GLU A 15 7.07 17.32 -20.26
N VAL A 16 5.73 17.34 -20.21
CA VAL A 16 4.94 16.59 -19.24
C VAL A 16 4.23 15.43 -19.95
N ARG A 17 4.52 14.21 -19.51
CA ARG A 17 3.86 13.00 -20.03
C ARG A 17 2.98 12.37 -18.96
N PHE A 18 1.83 11.85 -19.37
CA PHE A 18 0.96 10.98 -18.58
C PHE A 18 1.10 9.57 -19.14
N VAL A 19 1.70 8.68 -18.37
CA VAL A 19 1.95 7.30 -18.76
C VAL A 19 1.02 6.41 -17.95
N GLU A 20 0.22 5.58 -18.63
CA GLU A 20 -0.66 4.64 -17.95
C GLU A 20 0.18 3.56 -17.25
N ASP A 21 0.03 3.46 -15.94
CA ASP A 21 0.68 2.47 -15.10
C ASP A 21 -0.19 2.12 -13.89
N ASN A 22 -0.52 0.84 -13.77
CA ASN A 22 -1.34 0.34 -12.67
C ASN A 22 -0.46 0.06 -11.45
N TRP A 23 -0.86 0.65 -10.32
CA TRP A 23 -0.18 0.42 -9.06
C TRP A 23 -0.68 -0.83 -8.36
N GLU A 24 0.22 -1.64 -7.78
CA GLU A 24 -0.15 -2.79 -6.97
C GLU A 24 0.81 -3.03 -5.79
N SER A 25 0.25 -3.56 -4.71
CA SER A 25 1.00 -4.09 -3.58
C SER A 25 0.51 -5.50 -3.23
N PRO A 26 1.19 -6.56 -3.71
CA PRO A 26 0.75 -7.94 -3.51
C PRO A 26 0.63 -8.35 -2.05
N THR A 27 1.50 -7.87 -1.17
CA THR A 27 1.49 -8.17 0.27
C THR A 27 0.33 -7.50 1.00
N LEU A 28 -0.08 -6.31 0.56
CA LEU A 28 -1.22 -5.60 1.14
C LEU A 28 -2.56 -6.01 0.52
N GLY A 29 -2.55 -6.79 -0.58
CA GLY A 29 -3.76 -7.09 -1.33
C GLY A 29 -4.43 -5.81 -1.86
N ALA A 30 -3.61 -4.85 -2.31
CA ALA A 30 -4.04 -3.56 -2.80
C ALA A 30 -3.62 -3.38 -4.25
N TRP A 31 -4.49 -2.76 -5.05
CA TRP A 31 -4.18 -2.37 -6.42
C TRP A 31 -5.11 -1.28 -6.91
N GLY A 32 -4.70 -0.56 -7.93
CA GLY A 32 -5.49 0.48 -8.55
C GLY A 32 -5.07 0.77 -9.99
N LEU A 33 -6.01 1.33 -10.75
CA LEU A 33 -5.74 1.91 -12.07
C LEU A 33 -4.98 3.21 -11.87
N GLY A 34 -3.94 3.47 -12.68
CA GLY A 34 -3.11 4.63 -12.43
C GLY A 34 -2.41 5.21 -13.63
N TRP A 35 -1.80 6.35 -13.38
CA TRP A 35 -0.93 7.07 -14.31
C TRP A 35 0.28 7.61 -13.56
N GLU A 36 1.43 7.42 -14.16
CA GLU A 36 2.63 8.16 -13.80
C GLU A 36 2.64 9.52 -14.51
N ILE A 37 3.07 10.55 -13.83
CA ILE A 37 3.33 11.87 -14.40
C ILE A 37 4.83 12.06 -14.48
N TRP A 38 5.34 12.19 -15.70
CA TRP A 38 6.75 12.37 -16.02
C TRP A 38 7.03 13.80 -16.41
N LEU A 39 8.09 14.36 -15.89
CA LEU A 39 8.61 15.69 -16.21
C LEU A 39 10.00 15.54 -16.82
N ASN A 40 10.16 15.93 -18.09
CA ASN A 40 11.43 15.88 -18.82
C ASN A 40 12.15 14.51 -18.69
N GLY A 41 11.38 13.42 -18.75
CA GLY A 41 11.92 12.06 -18.68
C GLY A 41 12.10 11.49 -17.26
N MET A 42 11.72 12.21 -16.21
CA MET A 42 11.72 11.75 -14.83
C MET A 42 10.28 11.62 -14.31
N GLU A 43 9.91 10.45 -13.79
CA GLU A 43 8.66 10.28 -13.05
C GLU A 43 8.69 11.10 -11.77
N ILE A 44 7.73 12.00 -11.58
CA ILE A 44 7.64 12.89 -10.42
C ILE A 44 6.41 12.64 -9.55
N THR A 45 5.38 12.01 -10.11
CA THR A 45 4.08 11.83 -9.43
C THR A 45 3.41 10.56 -9.95
N GLN A 46 2.77 9.83 -9.05
CA GLN A 46 1.86 8.72 -9.35
C GLN A 46 0.44 9.12 -8.97
N PHE A 47 -0.52 8.85 -9.85
CA PHE A 47 -1.93 8.97 -9.58
C PHE A 47 -2.57 7.59 -9.61
N THR A 48 -3.35 7.23 -8.58
CA THR A 48 -3.95 5.91 -8.45
C THR A 48 -5.43 6.00 -8.08
N TYR A 49 -6.28 5.29 -8.82
CA TYR A 49 -7.65 4.98 -8.42
C TYR A 49 -7.68 3.60 -7.77
N PHE A 50 -7.75 3.56 -6.44
CA PHE A 50 -7.76 2.31 -5.69
C PHE A 50 -9.04 1.51 -5.96
N GLN A 51 -8.83 0.30 -6.48
CA GLN A 51 -9.92 -0.66 -6.71
C GLN A 51 -10.07 -1.61 -5.52
N GLN A 52 -8.97 -1.94 -4.87
CA GLN A 52 -8.95 -2.88 -3.75
C GLN A 52 -7.87 -2.49 -2.74
N VAL A 53 -8.17 -2.63 -1.45
CA VAL A 53 -7.23 -2.45 -0.34
C VAL A 53 -7.49 -3.53 0.71
N GLY A 54 -6.43 -4.24 1.14
CA GLY A 54 -6.57 -5.35 2.08
C GLY A 54 -7.45 -6.49 1.56
N GLY A 55 -7.54 -6.68 0.25
CA GLY A 55 -8.42 -7.65 -0.38
C GLY A 55 -9.91 -7.26 -0.37
N LEU A 56 -10.27 -6.06 0.10
CA LEU A 56 -11.63 -5.52 0.08
C LEU A 56 -11.77 -4.52 -1.08
N GLU A 57 -12.88 -4.60 -1.79
CA GLU A 57 -13.20 -3.65 -2.86
C GLU A 57 -13.46 -2.25 -2.28
N CYS A 58 -12.92 -1.21 -2.95
CA CYS A 58 -13.12 0.18 -2.56
C CYS A 58 -14.43 0.71 -3.12
N SER A 59 -15.36 1.08 -2.24
CA SER A 59 -16.60 1.74 -2.60
C SER A 59 -16.90 2.87 -1.59
N PRO A 60 -16.81 4.14 -2.02
CA PRO A 60 -16.44 4.62 -3.36
C PRO A 60 -14.95 4.38 -3.69
N VAL A 61 -14.64 4.38 -5.00
CA VAL A 61 -13.25 4.37 -5.46
C VAL A 61 -12.54 5.64 -4.99
N THR A 62 -11.39 5.46 -4.35
CA THR A 62 -10.60 6.57 -3.81
C THR A 62 -9.46 6.90 -4.78
N GLY A 63 -9.29 8.18 -5.08
CA GLY A 63 -8.15 8.69 -5.85
C GLY A 63 -7.02 9.15 -4.92
N GLU A 64 -5.79 8.80 -5.27
CA GLU A 64 -4.58 9.24 -4.58
C GLU A 64 -3.64 9.91 -5.57
N ILE A 65 -2.96 10.96 -5.11
CA ILE A 65 -1.85 11.60 -5.83
C ILE A 65 -0.63 11.54 -4.92
N THR A 66 0.40 10.80 -5.36
CA THR A 66 1.65 10.64 -4.62
C THR A 66 2.77 11.40 -5.32
N TYR A 67 3.31 12.42 -4.67
CA TYR A 67 4.42 13.23 -5.20
C TYR A 67 5.77 12.68 -4.76
N GLY A 68 6.69 12.49 -5.72
CA GLY A 68 8.10 12.29 -5.46
C GLY A 68 8.77 13.64 -5.16
N LEU A 69 8.69 14.10 -3.90
CA LEU A 69 9.15 15.45 -3.53
C LEU A 69 10.64 15.66 -3.80
N GLU A 70 11.45 14.64 -3.59
CA GLU A 70 12.89 14.68 -3.86
C GLU A 70 13.16 14.86 -5.36
N ARG A 71 12.47 14.08 -6.21
CA ARG A 71 12.61 14.18 -7.67
C ARG A 71 12.18 15.55 -8.18
N LEU A 72 11.07 16.07 -7.66
CA LEU A 72 10.60 17.41 -7.99
C LEU A 72 11.58 18.48 -7.53
N ALA A 73 12.14 18.35 -6.32
CA ALA A 73 13.15 19.27 -5.79
C ALA A 73 14.46 19.23 -6.61
N MET A 74 14.90 18.05 -7.04
CA MET A 74 16.06 17.90 -7.94
C MET A 74 15.86 18.69 -9.23
N TYR A 75 14.67 18.58 -9.83
CA TYR A 75 14.34 19.34 -11.03
C TYR A 75 14.37 20.85 -10.78
N ILE A 76 13.69 21.32 -9.71
CA ILE A 76 13.62 22.74 -9.36
C ILE A 76 15.01 23.32 -9.04
N GLN A 77 15.86 22.57 -8.36
CA GLN A 77 17.20 23.01 -7.98
C GLN A 77 18.25 22.77 -9.08
N GLY A 78 17.90 22.02 -10.13
CA GLY A 78 18.80 21.73 -11.26
C GLY A 78 20.00 20.86 -10.83
N VAL A 79 19.78 19.86 -9.97
CA VAL A 79 20.81 18.92 -9.50
C VAL A 79 20.51 17.52 -10.01
N ASP A 80 21.56 16.76 -10.33
CA ASP A 80 21.47 15.41 -10.87
C ASP A 80 21.47 14.32 -9.78
N SER A 81 21.92 14.67 -8.58
CA SER A 81 21.96 13.76 -7.44
C SER A 81 21.04 14.22 -6.32
N LEU A 82 20.27 13.28 -5.76
CA LEU A 82 19.47 13.49 -4.56
C LEU A 82 20.28 14.10 -3.41
N TYR A 83 21.52 13.66 -3.24
CA TYR A 83 22.39 14.08 -2.14
C TYR A 83 22.90 15.53 -2.28
N ASP A 84 22.83 16.10 -3.48
CA ASP A 84 23.23 17.50 -3.75
C ASP A 84 22.10 18.50 -3.50
N LEU A 85 20.88 18.03 -3.22
CA LEU A 85 19.76 18.90 -2.85
C LEU A 85 20.12 19.75 -1.65
N VAL A 86 19.87 21.04 -1.74
CA VAL A 86 19.95 21.96 -0.59
C VAL A 86 18.76 21.69 0.32
N TRP A 87 19.02 21.10 1.49
CA TRP A 87 18.02 20.80 2.53
C TRP A 87 17.65 22.06 3.32
N ALA A 88 18.67 22.84 3.67
CA ALA A 88 18.50 24.10 4.36
C ALA A 88 19.62 25.09 3.96
N ASP A 89 19.29 26.38 3.92
CA ASP A 89 20.24 27.47 3.73
C ASP A 89 20.09 28.44 4.91
N GLY A 90 21.11 28.60 5.70
CA GLY A 90 21.05 29.34 6.96
C GLY A 90 22.33 30.14 7.23
N PRO A 91 22.43 30.82 8.39
CA PRO A 91 23.55 31.70 8.74
C PRO A 91 24.88 30.97 8.84
N PHE A 92 24.87 29.65 8.96
CA PHE A 92 26.08 28.80 9.03
C PHE A 92 26.44 28.14 7.70
N GLY A 93 25.73 28.46 6.62
CA GLY A 93 25.93 27.91 5.29
C GLY A 93 24.82 26.95 4.87
N LYS A 94 25.05 26.33 3.72
CA LYS A 94 24.13 25.33 3.14
C LYS A 94 24.37 23.97 3.76
N VAL A 95 23.27 23.28 4.06
CA VAL A 95 23.22 21.87 4.44
C VAL A 95 22.54 21.11 3.32
N THR A 96 23.17 20.06 2.82
CA THR A 96 22.62 19.24 1.76
C THR A 96 21.77 18.09 2.29
N TYR A 97 20.95 17.49 1.44
CA TYR A 97 20.25 16.23 1.73
C TYR A 97 21.27 15.11 2.07
N GLY A 98 22.39 15.10 1.38
CA GLY A 98 23.49 14.17 1.67
C GLY A 98 24.08 14.32 3.06
N ASP A 99 24.28 15.55 3.53
CA ASP A 99 24.78 15.81 4.89
C ASP A 99 23.84 15.24 5.98
N VAL A 100 22.53 15.22 5.70
CA VAL A 100 21.51 14.75 6.66
C VAL A 100 21.27 13.25 6.57
N PHE A 101 21.17 12.69 5.36
CA PHE A 101 20.59 11.35 5.16
C PHE A 101 21.57 10.30 4.59
N HIS A 102 22.67 10.70 3.93
CA HIS A 102 23.53 9.76 3.23
C HIS A 102 24.13 8.70 4.17
N GLN A 103 24.64 9.10 5.35
CA GLN A 103 25.23 8.15 6.30
C GLN A 103 24.17 7.17 6.83
N ASN A 104 22.96 7.65 7.10
CA ASN A 104 21.85 6.77 7.50
C ASN A 104 21.52 5.74 6.42
N GLU A 105 21.49 6.17 5.15
CA GLU A 105 21.27 5.27 4.00
C GLU A 105 22.36 4.18 3.94
N VAL A 106 23.63 4.55 4.09
CA VAL A 106 24.76 3.61 4.12
C VAL A 106 24.59 2.58 5.23
N GLU A 107 24.30 3.03 6.46
CA GLU A 107 24.16 2.14 7.62
C GLU A 107 22.95 1.21 7.50
N GLN A 108 21.79 1.73 7.09
CA GLN A 108 20.58 0.91 6.92
C GLN A 108 20.74 -0.11 5.78
N SER A 109 21.34 0.31 4.65
CA SER A 109 21.61 -0.61 3.53
C SER A 109 22.59 -1.70 3.94
N THR A 110 23.66 -1.34 4.64
CA THR A 110 24.63 -2.30 5.16
C THR A 110 23.98 -3.31 6.11
N TYR A 111 23.16 -2.83 7.05
CA TYR A 111 22.40 -3.71 7.92
C TYR A 111 21.46 -4.64 7.13
N ASN A 112 20.66 -4.09 6.22
CA ASN A 112 19.65 -4.84 5.48
C ASN A 112 20.25 -5.94 4.59
N PHE A 113 21.37 -5.65 3.92
CA PHE A 113 21.95 -6.56 2.93
C PHE A 113 23.05 -7.45 3.48
N GLU A 114 23.73 -7.05 4.58
CA GLU A 114 24.92 -7.75 5.05
C GLU A 114 24.81 -8.31 6.47
N TYR A 115 24.24 -7.54 7.42
CA TYR A 115 24.35 -7.84 8.85
C TYR A 115 23.07 -8.36 9.50
N ALA A 116 21.89 -8.13 8.92
CA ALA A 116 20.63 -8.59 9.53
C ALA A 116 20.67 -10.11 9.80
N ASP A 117 20.40 -10.51 11.05
CA ASP A 117 20.42 -11.91 11.48
C ASP A 117 19.23 -12.68 10.91
N VAL A 118 19.52 -13.59 9.98
CA VAL A 118 18.52 -14.39 9.28
C VAL A 118 17.69 -15.25 10.23
N THR A 119 18.33 -15.87 11.24
CA THR A 119 17.64 -16.73 12.20
C THR A 119 16.67 -15.93 13.06
N ALA A 120 17.10 -14.76 13.54
CA ALA A 120 16.26 -13.85 14.30
C ALA A 120 15.09 -13.32 13.45
N LEU A 121 15.31 -13.01 12.17
CA LEU A 121 14.26 -12.55 11.26
C LEU A 121 13.17 -13.60 11.01
N PHE A 122 13.52 -14.87 10.83
CA PHE A 122 12.53 -15.95 10.73
C PHE A 122 11.69 -16.06 12.01
N ALA A 123 12.33 -16.05 13.18
CA ALA A 123 11.63 -16.10 14.45
C ALA A 123 10.74 -14.88 14.67
N GLN A 124 11.19 -13.69 14.31
CA GLN A 124 10.43 -12.43 14.39
C GLN A 124 9.19 -12.47 13.48
N PHE A 125 9.35 -12.94 12.24
CA PHE A 125 8.22 -13.08 11.33
C PHE A 125 7.13 -13.97 11.92
N ASP A 126 7.50 -15.20 12.37
CA ASP A 126 6.56 -16.17 12.92
C ASP A 126 5.89 -15.67 14.21
N GLN A 127 6.62 -14.92 15.04
CA GLN A 127 6.07 -14.29 16.25
C GLN A 127 5.05 -13.21 15.90
N CYS A 128 5.39 -12.31 14.98
CA CYS A 128 4.51 -11.23 14.55
C CYS A 128 3.23 -11.78 13.90
N GLU A 129 3.33 -12.82 13.07
CA GLU A 129 2.17 -13.49 12.48
C GLU A 129 1.23 -14.03 13.55
N LYS A 130 1.74 -14.82 14.51
CA LYS A 130 0.96 -15.39 15.60
C LYS A 130 0.30 -14.32 16.47
N GLU A 131 1.04 -13.25 16.78
CA GLU A 131 0.51 -12.15 17.60
C GLU A 131 -0.56 -11.38 16.87
N SER A 132 -0.37 -11.10 15.55
CA SER A 132 -1.40 -10.47 14.72
C SER A 132 -2.70 -11.28 14.72
N GLN A 133 -2.63 -12.60 14.55
CA GLN A 133 -3.80 -13.48 14.57
C GLN A 133 -4.57 -13.40 15.90
N LYS A 134 -3.87 -13.47 17.04
CA LYS A 134 -4.48 -13.35 18.37
C LYS A 134 -5.15 -11.99 18.58
N LEU A 135 -4.53 -10.92 18.11
CA LEU A 135 -5.08 -9.56 18.23
C LEU A 135 -6.33 -9.39 17.36
N ILE A 136 -6.37 -10.00 16.17
CA ILE A 136 -7.57 -10.03 15.33
C ILE A 136 -8.70 -10.78 16.03
N GLU A 137 -8.43 -11.98 16.59
CA GLU A 137 -9.40 -12.76 17.35
C GLU A 137 -9.93 -12.00 18.58
N ALA A 138 -9.09 -11.15 19.19
CA ALA A 138 -9.46 -10.30 20.31
C ALA A 138 -10.22 -9.02 19.88
N GLY A 139 -10.47 -8.80 18.57
CA GLY A 139 -11.14 -7.59 18.07
C GLY A 139 -10.27 -6.33 18.11
N LEU A 140 -8.95 -6.49 18.04
CA LEU A 140 -7.97 -5.41 18.10
C LEU A 140 -7.21 -5.23 16.77
N PRO A 141 -7.89 -4.77 15.69
CA PRO A 141 -7.29 -4.71 14.36
C PRO A 141 -6.13 -3.71 14.24
N LEU A 142 -6.12 -2.61 14.97
CA LEU A 142 -5.06 -1.61 14.87
C LEU A 142 -3.71 -2.12 15.37
N PRO A 143 -3.56 -2.64 16.60
CA PRO A 143 -2.30 -3.25 17.04
C PRO A 143 -1.98 -4.54 16.26
N ALA A 144 -2.99 -5.26 15.74
CA ALA A 144 -2.76 -6.39 14.84
C ALA A 144 -2.04 -5.95 13.57
N TYR A 145 -2.44 -4.84 12.96
CA TYR A 145 -1.82 -4.31 11.76
C TYR A 145 -0.36 -3.87 12.00
N GLU A 146 -0.03 -3.34 13.17
CA GLU A 146 1.38 -3.08 13.52
C GLU A 146 2.24 -4.35 13.47
N GLN A 147 1.69 -5.49 13.91
CA GLN A 147 2.41 -6.76 13.80
C GLN A 147 2.50 -7.23 12.34
N VAL A 148 1.50 -7.00 11.51
CA VAL A 148 1.57 -7.27 10.06
C VAL A 148 2.68 -6.47 9.40
N MET A 149 2.82 -5.17 9.73
CA MET A 149 3.90 -4.34 9.19
C MET A 149 5.28 -4.86 9.63
N LYS A 150 5.44 -5.28 10.89
CA LYS A 150 6.68 -5.89 11.39
C LYS A 150 6.99 -7.22 10.69
N ALA A 151 5.99 -8.07 10.47
CA ALA A 151 6.14 -9.30 9.70
C ALA A 151 6.55 -9.01 8.25
N SER A 152 5.90 -8.05 7.59
CA SER A 152 6.26 -7.62 6.24
C SER A 152 7.70 -7.09 6.16
N HIS A 153 8.12 -6.30 7.16
CA HIS A 153 9.50 -5.82 7.24
C HIS A 153 10.51 -6.96 7.42
N ALA A 154 10.25 -7.90 8.33
CA ALA A 154 11.10 -9.09 8.50
C ALA A 154 11.21 -9.91 7.20
N PHE A 155 10.09 -10.09 6.48
CA PHE A 155 10.09 -10.72 5.16
C PHE A 155 10.96 -9.98 4.14
N ASN A 156 10.86 -8.64 4.07
CA ASN A 156 11.68 -7.84 3.16
C ASN A 156 13.19 -7.98 3.47
N LEU A 157 13.57 -8.04 4.74
CA LEU A 157 14.97 -8.29 5.14
C LEU A 157 15.42 -9.70 4.78
N LEU A 158 14.57 -10.72 4.96
CA LEU A 158 14.87 -12.10 4.54
C LEU A 158 15.09 -12.20 3.03
N ASP A 159 14.28 -11.48 2.24
CA ASP A 159 14.42 -11.39 0.78
C ASP A 159 15.73 -10.67 0.40
N ALA A 160 16.02 -9.53 1.04
CA ALA A 160 17.25 -8.76 0.84
C ALA A 160 18.53 -9.57 1.21
N ARG A 161 18.45 -10.40 2.26
CA ARG A 161 19.52 -11.31 2.69
C ARG A 161 19.65 -12.57 1.81
N HIS A 162 18.82 -12.70 0.76
CA HIS A 162 18.73 -13.92 -0.07
C HIS A 162 18.52 -15.21 0.74
N ALA A 163 17.83 -15.09 1.89
CA ALA A 163 17.62 -16.19 2.83
C ALA A 163 16.44 -17.11 2.45
N ILE A 164 15.65 -16.69 1.48
CA ILE A 164 14.45 -17.41 1.00
C ILE A 164 14.53 -17.64 -0.50
N SER A 165 14.08 -18.83 -0.94
CA SER A 165 13.97 -19.17 -2.36
C SER A 165 12.81 -18.44 -3.03
N VAL A 166 12.79 -18.41 -4.36
CA VAL A 166 11.68 -17.82 -5.14
C VAL A 166 10.33 -18.45 -4.76
N THR A 167 10.29 -19.76 -4.53
CA THR A 167 9.06 -20.45 -4.12
C THR A 167 8.63 -20.06 -2.70
N GLU A 168 9.57 -19.95 -1.77
CA GLU A 168 9.29 -19.50 -0.41
C GLU A 168 8.86 -18.05 -0.38
N ARG A 169 9.45 -17.19 -1.20
CA ARG A 169 9.03 -15.80 -1.36
C ARG A 169 7.54 -15.68 -1.65
N GLN A 170 7.00 -16.47 -2.55
CA GLN A 170 5.56 -16.48 -2.84
C GLN A 170 4.72 -16.90 -1.61
N ARG A 171 5.20 -17.87 -0.81
CA ARG A 171 4.53 -18.27 0.42
C ARG A 171 4.49 -17.15 1.46
N TYR A 172 5.60 -16.41 1.63
CA TYR A 172 5.65 -15.26 2.55
C TYR A 172 4.73 -14.13 2.09
N ILE A 173 4.69 -13.80 0.80
CA ILE A 173 3.76 -12.83 0.22
C ILE A 173 2.31 -13.24 0.56
N LEU A 174 1.94 -14.49 0.36
CA LEU A 174 0.60 -14.98 0.67
C LEU A 174 0.27 -14.92 2.17
N ARG A 175 1.23 -15.24 3.06
CA ARG A 175 1.06 -15.13 4.51
C ARG A 175 0.80 -13.68 4.93
N VAL A 176 1.62 -12.74 4.49
CA VAL A 176 1.42 -11.30 4.79
C VAL A 176 0.10 -10.80 4.21
N ARG A 177 -0.24 -11.18 2.97
CA ARG A 177 -1.50 -10.82 2.33
C ARG A 177 -2.72 -11.33 3.10
N ALA A 178 -2.67 -12.57 3.61
CA ALA A 178 -3.74 -13.14 4.42
C ALA A 178 -3.93 -12.37 5.74
N LEU A 179 -2.85 -11.98 6.40
CA LEU A 179 -2.89 -11.16 7.61
C LEU A 179 -3.43 -9.76 7.32
N SER A 180 -2.97 -9.12 6.24
CA SER A 180 -3.45 -7.79 5.81
C SER A 180 -4.95 -7.82 5.56
N LYS A 181 -5.46 -8.85 4.88
CA LYS A 181 -6.88 -9.04 4.63
C LYS A 181 -7.66 -9.21 5.93
N ALA A 182 -7.21 -10.09 6.82
CA ALA A 182 -7.89 -10.31 8.09
C ALA A 182 -7.93 -9.04 8.96
N CYS A 183 -6.86 -8.24 8.96
CA CYS A 183 -6.85 -6.93 9.62
C CYS A 183 -7.84 -5.95 8.99
N ALA A 184 -7.90 -5.89 7.65
CA ALA A 184 -8.83 -5.01 6.95
C ALA A 184 -10.30 -5.37 7.24
N GLU A 185 -10.63 -6.66 7.20
CA GLU A 185 -11.98 -7.16 7.53
C GLU A 185 -12.34 -6.85 9.00
N ALA A 186 -11.44 -7.11 9.95
CA ALA A 186 -11.66 -6.83 11.35
C ALA A 186 -11.77 -5.31 11.63
N TYR A 187 -10.96 -4.50 10.96
CA TYR A 187 -11.04 -3.03 11.06
C TYR A 187 -12.37 -2.53 10.52
N TYR A 188 -12.79 -3.01 9.35
CA TYR A 188 -14.07 -2.62 8.76
C TYR A 188 -15.22 -2.96 9.71
N ALA A 189 -15.28 -4.20 10.22
CA ALA A 189 -16.31 -4.63 11.18
C ALA A 189 -16.32 -3.79 12.46
N ALA A 190 -15.14 -3.42 12.99
CA ALA A 190 -15.02 -2.54 14.15
C ALA A 190 -15.55 -1.14 13.86
N ARG A 191 -15.29 -0.58 12.66
CA ARG A 191 -15.83 0.73 12.26
C ARG A 191 -17.34 0.70 12.05
N GLU A 192 -17.86 -0.39 11.49
CA GLU A 192 -19.29 -0.62 11.33
C GLU A 192 -20.00 -0.70 12.70
N ALA A 193 -19.45 -1.44 13.66
CA ALA A 193 -19.97 -1.55 15.00
C ALA A 193 -20.03 -0.19 15.74
N LEU A 194 -19.12 0.74 15.39
CA LEU A 194 -19.12 2.14 15.88
C LEU A 194 -20.04 3.07 15.09
N GLY A 195 -20.76 2.57 14.08
CA GLY A 195 -21.61 3.36 13.20
C GLY A 195 -20.85 4.29 12.26
N PHE A 196 -19.64 3.94 11.84
CA PHE A 196 -18.78 4.71 10.94
C PHE A 196 -18.62 6.18 11.36
N PRO A 197 -17.97 6.47 12.49
CA PRO A 197 -17.97 7.80 13.11
C PRO A 197 -17.28 8.90 12.27
N LEU A 198 -16.58 8.55 11.18
CA LEU A 198 -15.97 9.51 10.27
C LEU A 198 -16.91 9.98 9.15
N ILE A 199 -18.08 9.35 9.01
CA ILE A 199 -19.08 9.78 8.03
C ILE A 199 -19.83 10.96 8.62
N ALA A 200 -19.89 12.08 7.89
CA ALA A 200 -20.69 13.23 8.28
C ALA A 200 -22.18 12.85 8.39
N ASP A 201 -22.89 13.43 9.37
CA ASP A 201 -24.25 13.04 9.70
C ASP A 201 -25.21 13.15 8.50
N ASP A 202 -25.05 14.16 7.66
CA ASP A 202 -25.85 14.40 6.45
C ASP A 202 -25.75 13.27 5.41
N PHE A 203 -24.65 12.50 5.40
CA PHE A 203 -24.43 11.40 4.47
C PHE A 203 -24.60 10.01 5.10
N ARG A 204 -24.77 9.94 6.42
CA ARG A 204 -24.81 8.66 7.15
C ARG A 204 -25.98 7.79 6.76
N GLU A 205 -27.18 8.37 6.62
CA GLU A 205 -28.39 7.62 6.25
C GLU A 205 -28.28 7.04 4.84
N GLU A 206 -27.82 7.83 3.88
CA GLU A 206 -27.62 7.42 2.50
C GLU A 206 -26.58 6.30 2.40
N PHE A 207 -25.44 6.46 3.09
CA PHE A 207 -24.38 5.45 3.15
C PHE A 207 -24.88 4.12 3.73
N MET A 208 -25.60 4.15 4.85
CA MET A 208 -26.16 2.95 5.48
C MET A 208 -27.22 2.25 4.62
N GLN A 209 -27.99 3.00 3.83
CA GLN A 209 -28.93 2.43 2.87
C GLN A 209 -28.20 1.74 1.71
N HIS A 210 -27.13 2.35 1.20
CA HIS A 210 -26.30 1.80 0.13
C HIS A 210 -25.62 0.50 0.55
N GLN A 211 -25.08 0.43 1.77
CA GLN A 211 -24.48 -0.77 2.34
C GLN A 211 -25.48 -1.93 2.46
N LYS A 212 -26.70 -1.64 2.92
CA LYS A 212 -27.76 -2.66 3.02
C LYS A 212 -28.21 -3.18 1.65
N ALA A 213 -28.26 -2.31 0.65
CA ALA A 213 -28.58 -2.69 -0.72
C ALA A 213 -27.51 -3.56 -1.36
N SER A 214 -26.25 -3.24 -1.14
CA SER A 214 -25.10 -4.03 -1.64
C SER A 214 -25.02 -5.41 -0.98
N ALA A 215 -25.27 -5.52 0.31
CA ALA A 215 -25.30 -6.79 1.03
C ALA A 215 -26.45 -7.70 0.53
N SER A 216 -27.62 -7.14 0.21
CA SER A 216 -28.75 -7.91 -0.29
C SER A 216 -28.59 -8.39 -1.74
N SER A 217 -27.84 -7.70 -2.58
CA SER A 217 -27.54 -8.11 -3.96
C SER A 217 -26.46 -9.20 -4.03
N GLY A 218 -25.49 -9.20 -3.12
CA GLY A 218 -24.45 -10.24 -3.03
C GLY A 218 -24.95 -11.61 -2.60
N GLU A 219 -25.99 -11.67 -1.75
CA GLU A 219 -26.60 -12.97 -1.35
C GLU A 219 -27.41 -13.64 -2.47
N GLY A 220 -27.89 -12.85 -3.46
CA GLY A 220 -28.62 -13.38 -4.61
C GLY A 220 -27.74 -14.13 -5.62
N GLU A 221 -26.51 -13.68 -5.83
CA GLU A 221 -25.59 -14.29 -6.80
C GLU A 221 -24.94 -15.58 -6.27
N THR A 222 -24.62 -15.66 -4.98
CA THR A 222 -24.10 -16.89 -4.36
C THR A 222 -25.09 -18.05 -4.36
N LYS A 223 -26.37 -17.79 -4.10
CA LYS A 223 -27.43 -18.82 -4.16
C LYS A 223 -27.74 -19.30 -5.58
N SER A 224 -27.58 -18.43 -6.59
CA SER A 224 -27.76 -18.80 -8.01
C SER A 224 -26.61 -19.67 -8.55
N SER A 225 -25.39 -19.45 -8.08
CA SER A 225 -24.22 -20.24 -8.50
C SER A 225 -24.16 -21.63 -7.86
N GLU A 226 -24.61 -21.79 -6.61
CA GLU A 226 -24.70 -23.08 -5.94
C GLU A 226 -25.85 -23.95 -6.50
N SER A 227 -27.00 -23.35 -6.85
CA SER A 227 -28.09 -24.08 -7.48
C SER A 227 -27.74 -24.59 -8.88
N LYS A 228 -26.97 -23.81 -9.66
CA LYS A 228 -26.46 -24.23 -10.99
C LYS A 228 -25.40 -25.32 -10.90
N LYS A 229 -24.55 -25.35 -9.85
CA LYS A 229 -23.60 -26.44 -9.60
C LYS A 229 -24.29 -27.75 -9.16
N LYS A 230 -25.35 -27.67 -8.35
CA LYS A 230 -26.13 -28.86 -7.94
C LYS A 230 -26.94 -29.45 -9.09
N ALA A 231 -27.46 -28.65 -10.01
CA ALA A 231 -28.18 -29.12 -11.21
C ALA A 231 -27.24 -29.86 -12.19
N LYS A 232 -26.03 -29.30 -12.45
CA LYS A 232 -25.04 -29.92 -13.35
C LYS A 232 -24.45 -31.24 -12.83
N ASN A 233 -24.41 -31.43 -11.51
CA ASN A 233 -23.93 -32.72 -10.93
C ASN A 233 -25.02 -33.83 -10.93
N LYS A 234 -26.31 -33.46 -11.04
CA LYS A 234 -27.38 -34.44 -11.18
C LYS A 234 -27.52 -35.01 -12.62
N GLU A 235 -27.18 -34.21 -13.63
CA GLU A 235 -27.19 -34.66 -15.04
C GLU A 235 -25.99 -35.55 -15.44
N LYS A 236 -24.94 -35.59 -14.63
CA LYS A 236 -23.76 -36.45 -14.87
C LYS A 236 -23.80 -37.81 -14.18
N SER A 237 -24.84 -38.10 -13.40
CA SER A 237 -25.01 -39.37 -12.66
C SER A 237 -26.28 -40.15 -13.07
N SER A 238 -26.80 -39.89 -14.25
CA SER A 238 -27.88 -40.66 -14.89
C SER A 238 -27.40 -41.31 -16.18
#